data_c16134a61db277fb3a653c97163ae5ef
#
_entry.id   c16134a61db277fb3a653c97163ae5ef
#
_cell.length_a   1.000
_cell.length_b   1.000
_cell.length_c   1.000
_cell.angle_alpha   90.00
_cell.angle_beta   90.00
_cell.angle_gamma   90.00
#
_symmetry.space_group_name_H-M   'P 1'
#
loop_
_entity.id
_entity.type
_entity.pdbx_description
1 polymer ?
#
loop_
_entity_poly.entity_id
_entity_poly.type
_entity_poly.pdbx_seq_one_letter_code
_entity_poly.pdbx_strand_id
1 'polypeptide(L)'
;MKIAKRQRPRGDAQPEKRRPLLVIDGDSFAHRAYHALPKNILRDGGRPAGAILGFANRLLKLYRTERPRAVLVGWDTLEATTYRHDAFADYQSGREFDDDLVEQLALIPKFVTACGFANAKRAGYEADDFLAAAASAEERRSGTALVASGDRETFQLASARR
;
A
#
# COMPACT_ATOMS: atom_id res chain seq x y z
N MET A 1 1.41 22.03 -46.32
CA MET A 1 1.56 20.72 -45.59
C MET A 1 0.71 20.81 -44.32
N LYS A 2 -0.49 20.20 -44.30
CA LYS A 2 -1.40 20.24 -43.14
C LYS A 2 -1.12 19.04 -42.26
N ILE A 3 -0.66 19.29 -41.03
CA ILE A 3 -0.40 18.25 -40.03
C ILE A 3 -1.71 17.97 -39.31
N ALA A 4 -2.32 16.82 -39.59
CA ALA A 4 -3.52 16.36 -38.89
C ALA A 4 -3.11 15.89 -37.46
N LYS A 5 -3.55 16.59 -36.42
CA LYS A 5 -3.48 16.13 -35.03
C LYS A 5 -4.39 14.91 -34.87
N ARG A 6 -3.80 13.72 -34.74
CA ARG A 6 -4.54 12.53 -34.27
C ARG A 6 -4.97 12.79 -32.82
N GLN A 7 -6.26 13.01 -32.64
CA GLN A 7 -6.89 12.94 -31.33
C GLN A 7 -6.79 11.48 -30.85
N ARG A 8 -6.09 11.27 -29.72
CA ARG A 8 -6.17 9.97 -29.02
C ARG A 8 -7.62 9.74 -28.60
N PRO A 9 -8.18 8.52 -28.79
CA PRO A 9 -9.52 8.24 -28.29
C PRO A 9 -9.52 8.52 -26.78
N ARG A 10 -10.46 9.33 -26.31
CA ARG A 10 -10.80 9.49 -24.91
C ARG A 10 -11.29 8.12 -24.45
N GLY A 11 -10.41 7.36 -23.78
CA GLY A 11 -10.82 6.14 -23.12
C GLY A 11 -12.00 6.46 -22.21
N ASP A 12 -13.02 5.62 -22.24
CA ASP A 12 -14.25 5.71 -21.47
C ASP A 12 -13.93 6.04 -20.02
N ALA A 13 -14.13 7.31 -19.65
CA ALA A 13 -13.99 7.75 -18.28
C ALA A 13 -15.14 7.12 -17.50
N GLN A 14 -14.88 6.03 -16.79
CA GLN A 14 -15.85 5.49 -15.84
C GLN A 14 -16.29 6.62 -14.90
N PRO A 15 -17.59 6.76 -14.64
CA PRO A 15 -18.07 7.78 -13.72
C PRO A 15 -17.36 7.63 -12.39
N GLU A 16 -16.94 8.74 -11.80
CA GLU A 16 -16.06 8.81 -10.61
C GLU A 16 -16.56 7.94 -9.43
N LYS A 17 -17.87 7.75 -9.31
CA LYS A 17 -18.53 6.86 -8.34
C LYS A 17 -18.24 5.35 -8.54
N ARG A 18 -17.75 4.93 -9.70
CA ARG A 18 -17.45 3.51 -10.02
C ARG A 18 -15.97 3.16 -9.87
N ARG A 19 -15.08 4.14 -9.68
CA ARG A 19 -13.66 3.88 -9.46
C ARG A 19 -13.44 3.39 -8.03
N PRO A 20 -12.69 2.30 -7.81
CA PRO A 20 -12.47 1.76 -6.49
C PRO A 20 -11.59 2.68 -5.63
N LEU A 21 -11.70 2.53 -4.32
CA LEU A 21 -10.66 2.90 -3.38
C LEU A 21 -9.58 1.80 -3.41
N LEU A 22 -8.33 2.14 -3.67
CA LEU A 22 -7.21 1.21 -3.54
C LEU A 22 -6.63 1.32 -2.13
N VAL A 23 -6.62 0.22 -1.40
CA VAL A 23 -6.10 0.13 -0.04
C VAL A 23 -4.93 -0.86 -0.03
N ILE A 24 -3.78 -0.42 0.45
CA ILE A 24 -2.52 -1.16 0.35
C ILE A 24 -1.94 -1.39 1.74
N ASP A 25 -1.51 -2.62 1.98
CA ASP A 25 -0.65 -3.00 3.08
C ASP A 25 0.79 -2.58 2.76
N GLY A 26 1.23 -1.50 3.40
CA GLY A 26 2.51 -0.87 3.11
C GLY A 26 3.70 -1.72 3.52
N ASP A 27 3.64 -2.30 4.71
CA ASP A 27 4.72 -3.12 5.25
C ASP A 27 4.88 -4.41 4.44
N SER A 28 3.79 -5.10 4.12
CA SER A 28 3.83 -6.29 3.28
C SER A 28 4.45 -6.02 1.89
N PHE A 29 4.11 -4.88 1.28
CA PHE A 29 4.69 -4.49 -0.01
C PHE A 29 6.18 -4.19 0.08
N ALA A 30 6.60 -3.46 1.12
CA ALA A 30 7.99 -3.09 1.35
C ALA A 30 8.86 -4.32 1.66
N HIS A 31 8.41 -5.18 2.56
CA HIS A 31 9.11 -6.43 2.92
C HIS A 31 9.30 -7.34 1.70
N ARG A 32 8.25 -7.56 0.91
CA ARG A 32 8.35 -8.37 -0.31
C ARG A 32 9.32 -7.78 -1.33
N ALA A 33 9.34 -6.46 -1.48
CA ALA A 33 10.27 -5.78 -2.37
C ALA A 33 11.72 -5.92 -1.87
N TYR A 34 11.93 -5.76 -0.57
CA TYR A 34 13.25 -5.89 0.05
C TYR A 34 13.86 -7.26 -0.17
N HIS A 35 13.07 -8.33 -0.03
CA HIS A 35 13.54 -9.70 -0.21
C HIS A 35 13.60 -10.15 -1.68
N ALA A 36 12.80 -9.55 -2.55
CA ALA A 36 12.75 -9.95 -3.96
C ALA A 36 13.77 -9.25 -4.85
N LEU A 37 14.27 -8.08 -4.45
CA LEU A 37 15.17 -7.28 -5.27
C LEU A 37 16.64 -7.41 -4.81
N PRO A 38 17.60 -7.27 -5.75
CA PRO A 38 19.01 -7.32 -5.44
C PRO A 38 19.45 -6.25 -4.44
N LYS A 39 20.35 -6.58 -3.54
CA LYS A 39 20.87 -5.66 -2.49
C LYS A 39 21.77 -4.56 -3.05
N ASN A 40 22.22 -4.65 -4.29
CA ASN A 40 23.04 -3.65 -4.98
C ASN A 40 22.20 -2.50 -5.59
N ILE A 41 20.89 -2.47 -5.37
CA ILE A 41 20.07 -1.31 -5.72
C ILE A 41 20.27 -0.26 -4.65
N LEU A 42 20.97 0.81 -5.03
CA LEU A 42 21.37 1.87 -4.11
C LEU A 42 20.74 3.22 -4.51
N ARG A 43 20.54 4.09 -3.52
CA ARG A 43 20.22 5.51 -3.66
C ARG A 43 21.44 6.37 -3.35
N ASP A 44 21.31 7.67 -3.43
CA ASP A 44 22.37 8.62 -3.12
C ASP A 44 23.04 8.32 -1.77
N GLY A 45 24.37 8.42 -1.75
CA GLY A 45 25.18 8.06 -0.59
C GLY A 45 25.41 6.56 -0.39
N GLY A 46 25.15 5.72 -1.41
CA GLY A 46 25.41 4.27 -1.36
C GLY A 46 24.47 3.49 -0.45
N ARG A 47 23.32 4.06 -0.08
CA ARG A 47 22.35 3.42 0.82
C ARG A 47 21.39 2.51 0.09
N PRO A 48 20.96 1.38 0.68
CA PRO A 48 19.99 0.48 0.07
C PRO A 48 18.68 1.15 -0.32
N ALA A 49 18.11 0.72 -1.46
CA ALA A 49 16.88 1.29 -2.01
C ALA A 49 15.91 0.23 -2.61
N GLY A 50 16.20 -1.04 -2.46
CA GLY A 50 15.40 -2.11 -3.06
C GLY A 50 13.94 -2.10 -2.60
N ALA A 51 13.69 -1.93 -1.29
CA ALA A 51 12.32 -1.85 -0.76
C ALA A 51 11.57 -0.64 -1.32
N ILE A 52 12.22 0.53 -1.36
CA ILE A 52 11.62 1.77 -1.89
C ILE A 52 11.27 1.59 -3.38
N LEU A 53 12.21 1.12 -4.19
CA LEU A 53 12.01 0.94 -5.63
C LEU A 53 10.91 -0.07 -5.93
N GLY A 54 10.94 -1.22 -5.26
CA GLY A 54 9.95 -2.27 -5.50
C GLY A 54 8.56 -1.89 -5.02
N PHE A 55 8.46 -1.20 -3.88
CA PHE A 55 7.22 -0.62 -3.40
C PHE A 55 6.64 0.38 -4.41
N ALA A 56 7.47 1.36 -4.84
CA ALA A 56 7.05 2.38 -5.80
C ALA A 56 6.56 1.76 -7.11
N ASN A 57 7.31 0.81 -7.68
CA ASN A 57 6.93 0.14 -8.92
C ASN A 57 5.60 -0.61 -8.79
N ARG A 58 5.38 -1.33 -7.69
CA ARG A 58 4.14 -2.07 -7.45
C ARG A 58 2.96 -1.14 -7.25
N LEU A 59 3.11 -0.09 -6.43
CA LEU A 59 2.09 0.92 -6.22
C LEU A 59 1.69 1.59 -7.53
N LEU A 60 2.65 2.08 -8.32
CA LEU A 60 2.39 2.75 -9.58
C LEU A 60 1.76 1.81 -10.63
N LYS A 61 2.16 0.54 -10.64
CA LYS A 61 1.54 -0.47 -11.49
C LYS A 61 0.06 -0.63 -11.14
N LEU A 62 -0.27 -0.84 -9.86
CA LEU A 62 -1.66 -0.96 -9.40
C LEU A 62 -2.46 0.30 -9.71
N TYR A 63 -1.91 1.48 -9.42
CA TYR A 63 -2.56 2.75 -9.72
C TYR A 63 -2.92 2.90 -11.19
N ARG A 64 -2.01 2.53 -12.09
CA ARG A 64 -2.25 2.61 -13.55
C ARG A 64 -3.24 1.57 -14.05
N THR A 65 -3.20 0.36 -13.50
CA THR A 65 -4.07 -0.75 -13.90
C THR A 65 -5.50 -0.54 -13.40
N GLU A 66 -5.65 -0.27 -12.11
CA GLU A 66 -6.95 -0.23 -11.44
C GLU A 66 -7.62 1.15 -11.54
N ARG A 67 -6.86 2.20 -11.85
CA ARG A 67 -7.34 3.59 -11.97
C ARG A 67 -8.22 4.01 -10.78
N PRO A 68 -7.75 3.82 -9.55
CA PRO A 68 -8.56 4.10 -8.37
C PRO A 68 -8.90 5.59 -8.29
N ARG A 69 -10.01 5.91 -7.59
CA ARG A 69 -10.36 7.30 -7.27
C ARG A 69 -9.49 7.89 -6.17
N ALA A 70 -8.98 7.02 -5.29
CA ALA A 70 -8.09 7.38 -4.19
C ALA A 70 -7.24 6.17 -3.79
N VAL A 71 -6.11 6.43 -3.13
CA VAL A 71 -5.20 5.41 -2.59
C VAL A 71 -4.98 5.68 -1.12
N LEU A 72 -5.09 4.64 -0.30
CA LEU A 72 -4.75 4.62 1.11
C LEU A 72 -3.70 3.53 1.34
N VAL A 73 -2.63 3.85 2.04
CA VAL A 73 -1.61 2.89 2.47
C VAL A 73 -1.64 2.78 3.99
N GLY A 74 -1.91 1.58 4.50
CA GLY A 74 -1.86 1.25 5.92
C GLY A 74 -0.45 0.80 6.31
N TRP A 75 -0.03 1.13 7.54
CA TRP A 75 1.28 0.83 8.10
C TRP A 75 1.15 0.24 9.49
N ASP A 76 2.00 -0.73 9.80
CA ASP A 76 2.17 -1.27 11.13
C ASP A 76 2.83 -0.24 12.06
N THR A 77 2.54 -0.35 13.36
CA THR A 77 3.27 0.39 14.37
C THR A 77 4.39 -0.49 14.92
N LEU A 78 5.62 -0.24 14.45
CA LEU A 78 6.81 -1.02 14.85
C LEU A 78 7.29 -0.71 16.27
N GLU A 79 6.93 0.45 16.82
CA GLU A 79 7.48 1.01 18.06
C GLU A 79 6.57 0.85 19.29
N ALA A 80 5.35 0.36 19.09
CA ALA A 80 4.37 0.18 20.17
C ALA A 80 3.76 -1.21 20.09
N THR A 81 3.50 -1.80 21.25
CA THR A 81 2.66 -3.00 21.35
C THR A 81 1.29 -2.71 20.73
N THR A 82 0.83 -3.59 19.87
CA THR A 82 -0.54 -3.51 19.33
C THR A 82 -1.50 -4.11 20.34
N TYR A 83 -2.80 -3.79 20.21
CA TYR A 83 -3.84 -4.42 21.06
C TYR A 83 -3.81 -5.96 20.96
N ARG A 84 -3.26 -6.52 19.88
CA ARG A 84 -3.08 -7.97 19.71
C ARG A 84 -1.98 -8.53 20.61
N HIS A 85 -0.91 -7.77 20.90
CA HIS A 85 0.09 -8.13 21.90
C HIS A 85 -0.50 -8.16 23.31
N ASP A 86 -1.39 -7.22 23.62
CA ASP A 86 -2.08 -7.18 24.93
C ASP A 86 -3.05 -8.38 25.09
N ALA A 87 -3.63 -8.84 23.96
CA ALA A 87 -4.53 -10.00 23.96
C ALA A 87 -3.79 -11.36 23.90
N PHE A 88 -2.60 -11.40 23.27
CA PHE A 88 -1.83 -12.63 23.05
C PHE A 88 -0.33 -12.35 23.25
N ALA A 89 0.21 -12.71 24.42
CA ALA A 89 1.59 -12.40 24.85
C ALA A 89 2.70 -12.91 23.89
N ASP A 90 2.42 -13.93 23.08
CA ASP A 90 3.37 -14.52 22.12
C ASP A 90 3.23 -13.94 20.70
N TYR A 91 2.34 -12.96 20.47
CA TYR A 91 2.11 -12.43 19.16
C TYR A 91 3.30 -11.58 18.70
N GLN A 92 3.96 -12.01 17.63
CA GLN A 92 5.11 -11.32 16.99
C GLN A 92 6.33 -11.07 17.89
N SER A 93 6.48 -11.75 19.03
CA SER A 93 7.70 -11.68 19.84
C SER A 93 8.90 -12.15 19.02
N GLY A 94 9.94 -11.28 18.85
CA GLY A 94 11.22 -11.65 18.22
C GLY A 94 11.39 -11.29 16.75
N ARG A 95 10.61 -10.39 16.14
CA ARG A 95 10.92 -9.84 14.80
C ARG A 95 12.09 -8.85 14.90
N GLU A 96 13.29 -9.32 14.60
CA GLU A 96 14.43 -8.44 14.29
C GLU A 96 14.32 -8.01 12.82
N PHE A 97 14.29 -6.72 12.57
CA PHE A 97 14.34 -6.18 11.22
C PHE A 97 15.76 -5.76 10.89
N ASP A 98 16.20 -6.06 9.67
CA ASP A 98 17.44 -5.53 9.11
C ASP A 98 17.39 -3.99 9.13
N ASP A 99 18.42 -3.33 9.67
CA ASP A 99 18.50 -1.87 9.78
C ASP A 99 18.29 -1.18 8.44
N ASP A 100 18.79 -1.78 7.36
CA ASP A 100 18.60 -1.29 5.99
C ASP A 100 17.13 -1.27 5.58
N LEU A 101 16.33 -2.22 6.04
CA LEU A 101 14.89 -2.24 5.80
C LEU A 101 14.17 -1.19 6.64
N VAL A 102 14.53 -1.05 7.91
CA VAL A 102 13.93 -0.06 8.83
C VAL A 102 14.11 1.36 8.27
N GLU A 103 15.33 1.68 7.78
CA GLU A 103 15.58 2.99 7.14
C GLU A 103 14.69 3.21 5.92
N GLN A 104 14.50 2.21 5.08
CA GLN A 104 13.65 2.31 3.90
C GLN A 104 12.17 2.43 4.26
N LEU A 105 11.70 1.69 5.28
CA LEU A 105 10.33 1.78 5.81
C LEU A 105 10.01 3.20 6.33
N ALA A 106 10.98 3.90 6.90
CA ALA A 106 10.80 5.28 7.33
C ALA A 106 10.65 6.30 6.17
N LEU A 107 11.14 5.96 4.98
CA LEU A 107 11.09 6.82 3.79
C LEU A 107 9.88 6.59 2.90
N ILE A 108 9.38 5.35 2.82
CA ILE A 108 8.28 4.99 1.91
C ILE A 108 7.00 5.80 2.19
N PRO A 109 6.56 6.05 3.44
CA PRO A 109 5.39 6.89 3.69
C PRO A 109 5.54 8.33 3.16
N LYS A 110 6.77 8.88 3.18
CA LYS A 110 7.06 10.20 2.59
C LYS A 110 6.87 10.18 1.07
N PHE A 111 7.32 9.12 0.41
CA PHE A 111 7.08 8.91 -1.03
C PHE A 111 5.57 8.80 -1.33
N VAL A 112 4.80 8.05 -0.54
CA VAL A 112 3.34 7.92 -0.68
C VAL A 112 2.66 9.29 -0.60
N THR A 113 3.03 10.10 0.40
CA THR A 113 2.53 11.47 0.55
C THR A 113 2.91 12.36 -0.64
N ALA A 114 4.16 12.26 -1.12
CA ALA A 114 4.62 13.03 -2.28
C ALA A 114 3.87 12.69 -3.58
N CYS A 115 3.35 11.45 -3.68
CA CYS A 115 2.46 11.04 -4.78
C CYS A 115 1.02 11.56 -4.63
N GLY A 116 0.69 12.27 -3.55
CA GLY A 116 -0.66 12.75 -3.26
C GLY A 116 -1.59 11.67 -2.70
N PHE A 117 -1.05 10.56 -2.17
CA PHE A 117 -1.80 9.45 -1.59
C PHE A 117 -1.87 9.56 -0.07
N ALA A 118 -2.88 8.93 0.54
CA ALA A 118 -3.07 8.94 1.98
C ALA A 118 -2.27 7.82 2.66
N ASN A 119 -1.71 8.15 3.83
CA ASN A 119 -1.13 7.18 4.76
C ASN A 119 -2.03 7.02 5.99
N ALA A 120 -2.13 5.80 6.53
CA ALA A 120 -2.76 5.51 7.81
C ALA A 120 -1.76 4.77 8.69
N LYS A 121 -1.41 5.38 9.82
CA LYS A 121 -0.57 4.80 10.87
C LYS A 121 -1.02 5.35 12.21
N ARG A 122 -1.18 4.49 13.21
CA ARG A 122 -1.54 4.88 14.58
C ARG A 122 -1.03 3.86 15.57
N ALA A 123 -0.47 4.33 16.68
CA ALA A 123 -0.04 3.47 17.77
C ALA A 123 -1.16 2.54 18.25
N GLY A 124 -0.84 1.27 18.46
CA GLY A 124 -1.77 0.24 18.87
C GLY A 124 -2.56 -0.43 17.73
N TYR A 125 -2.38 -0.01 16.49
CA TYR A 125 -3.04 -0.59 15.31
C TYR A 125 -2.02 -1.14 14.31
N GLU A 126 -2.44 -2.13 13.55
CA GLU A 126 -1.69 -2.72 12.44
C GLU A 126 -2.25 -2.28 11.08
N ALA A 127 -1.50 -2.51 10.01
CA ALA A 127 -1.93 -2.19 8.65
C ALA A 127 -3.32 -2.77 8.33
N ASP A 128 -3.56 -4.03 8.71
CA ASP A 128 -4.81 -4.75 8.47
C ASP A 128 -6.04 -4.07 9.07
N ASP A 129 -5.90 -3.42 10.22
CA ASP A 129 -6.99 -2.69 10.86
C ASP A 129 -7.46 -1.52 9.98
N PHE A 130 -6.50 -0.81 9.36
CA PHE A 130 -6.81 0.28 8.43
C PHE A 130 -7.41 -0.24 7.13
N LEU A 131 -6.91 -1.39 6.62
CA LEU A 131 -7.45 -2.02 5.44
C LEU A 131 -8.91 -2.43 5.66
N ALA A 132 -9.19 -3.08 6.79
CA ALA A 132 -10.54 -3.50 7.17
C ALA A 132 -11.49 -2.31 7.37
N ALA A 133 -11.04 -1.28 8.07
CA ALA A 133 -11.82 -0.07 8.31
C ALA A 133 -12.16 0.67 7.00
N ALA A 134 -11.18 0.78 6.09
CA ALA A 134 -11.37 1.45 4.81
C ALA A 134 -12.31 0.66 3.89
N ALA A 135 -12.14 -0.67 3.80
CA ALA A 135 -13.04 -1.55 3.03
C ALA A 135 -14.48 -1.44 3.54
N SER A 136 -14.69 -1.57 4.85
CA SER A 136 -16.01 -1.45 5.48
C SER A 136 -16.63 -0.06 5.27
N ALA A 137 -15.84 1.02 5.36
CA ALA A 137 -16.33 2.36 5.10
C ALA A 137 -16.77 2.54 3.64
N GLU A 138 -16.05 1.94 2.70
CA GLU A 138 -16.39 2.01 1.28
C GLU A 138 -17.66 1.20 0.96
N GLU A 139 -17.81 0.02 1.56
CA GLU A 139 -19.04 -0.79 1.43
C GLU A 139 -20.28 -0.07 1.95
N ARG A 140 -20.20 0.59 3.11
CA ARG A 140 -21.31 1.40 3.65
C ARG A 140 -21.73 2.52 2.71
N ARG A 141 -20.83 3.01 1.87
CA ARG A 141 -21.09 4.04 0.85
C ARG A 141 -21.51 3.46 -0.50
N SER A 142 -21.73 2.14 -0.57
CA SER A 142 -22.00 1.42 -1.81
C SER A 142 -20.90 1.56 -2.86
N GLY A 143 -19.68 1.82 -2.41
CA GLY A 143 -18.47 1.85 -3.23
C GLY A 143 -17.77 0.49 -3.29
N THR A 144 -16.62 0.47 -3.93
CA THR A 144 -15.76 -0.71 -4.06
C THR A 144 -14.37 -0.39 -3.51
N ALA A 145 -13.84 -1.23 -2.63
CA ALA A 145 -12.46 -1.21 -2.20
C ALA A 145 -11.69 -2.36 -2.87
N LEU A 146 -10.50 -2.06 -3.38
CA LEU A 146 -9.51 -3.04 -3.80
C LEU A 146 -8.44 -3.11 -2.73
N VAL A 147 -8.36 -4.25 -2.03
CA VAL A 147 -7.36 -4.48 -0.99
C VAL A 147 -6.17 -5.21 -1.60
N ALA A 148 -4.98 -4.64 -1.44
CA ALA A 148 -3.72 -5.18 -1.93
C ALA A 148 -2.77 -5.45 -0.75
N SER A 149 -2.66 -6.71 -0.35
CA SER A 149 -1.73 -7.20 0.65
C SER A 149 -1.05 -8.47 0.16
N GLY A 150 0.06 -8.82 0.80
CA GLY A 150 0.69 -10.12 0.65
C GLY A 150 0.23 -11.12 1.70
N ASP A 151 -0.53 -10.70 2.68
CA ASP A 151 -1.06 -11.57 3.71
C ASP A 151 -2.34 -12.26 3.25
N ARG A 152 -2.45 -13.56 3.55
CA ARG A 152 -3.63 -14.36 3.24
C ARG A 152 -4.81 -14.03 4.16
N GLU A 153 -4.55 -13.50 5.33
CA GLU A 153 -5.60 -13.09 6.28
C GLU A 153 -6.48 -11.97 5.72
N THR A 154 -5.92 -11.14 4.82
CA THR A 154 -6.71 -10.10 4.14
C THR A 154 -7.82 -10.65 3.21
N PHE A 155 -7.81 -11.95 2.87
CA PHE A 155 -8.92 -12.55 2.13
C PHE A 155 -10.27 -12.52 2.90
N GLN A 156 -10.24 -12.44 4.24
CA GLN A 156 -11.48 -12.26 5.03
C GLN A 156 -12.18 -10.92 4.73
N LEU A 157 -11.46 -9.94 4.17
CA LEU A 157 -12.02 -8.64 3.77
C LEU A 157 -12.77 -8.70 2.43
N ALA A 158 -12.71 -9.82 1.72
CA ALA A 158 -13.42 -9.98 0.45
C ALA A 158 -14.92 -10.19 0.72
N SER A 159 -15.75 -9.26 0.25
CA SER A 159 -17.20 -9.41 0.29
C SER A 159 -17.73 -10.06 -0.99
N ALA A 160 -18.79 -10.88 -0.84
CA ALA A 160 -19.44 -11.59 -1.97
C ALA A 160 -20.39 -10.69 -2.77
N ARG A 161 -20.19 -9.39 -2.84
CA ARG A 161 -21.01 -8.53 -3.71
C ARG A 161 -20.65 -8.82 -5.17
N ARG A 162 -21.61 -9.42 -5.85
CA ARG A 162 -21.63 -9.58 -7.31
C ARG A 162 -22.09 -8.28 -7.98
#